data_a7e90d19400f7e6841deb79b4c6e96e8
#
_entry.id   a7e90d19400f7e6841deb79b4c6e96e8
#
_cell.length_a   1.000
_cell.length_b   1.000
_cell.length_c   1.000
_cell.angle_alpha   90.00
_cell.angle_beta   90.00
_cell.angle_gamma   90.00
#
_symmetry.space_group_name_H-M   'P 1'
#
loop_
_entity.id
_entity.type
_entity.pdbx_description
1 polymer ?
#
loop_
_entity_poly.entity_id
_entity_poly.type
_entity_poly.pdbx_seq_one_letter_code
_entity_poly.pdbx_strand_id
1 'polypeptide(L)'
;DLVDICRDMDIEVASVPGPSAIITALSISGMDCDRFCFEGFLSTAKKSRIKHLEETAREPRTLVFYEAPHKLLRTLEDMREYYGGDRRIALCRELTKLHEEVVRTTIAQAVEKYTETPPKGEFVLIIEGWKPQEGESDGTPSIDDMLKEVAALTEGGKPMSSAVKETAAKYGISKNALYRAAQDLT
;
A
#
# COMPACT_ATOMS: atom_id res chain seq x y z
N ASP A 1 10.23 -0.29 25.56
CA ASP A 1 11.36 -0.81 24.80
C ASP A 1 12.66 -0.27 25.40
N LEU A 2 13.86 -0.77 25.00
CA LEU A 2 15.14 -0.40 25.65
C LEU A 2 15.42 1.11 25.51
N VAL A 3 15.14 1.70 24.37
CA VAL A 3 15.34 3.14 24.11
C VAL A 3 14.42 3.99 24.99
N ASP A 4 13.19 3.56 25.23
CA ASP A 4 12.26 4.25 26.14
C ASP A 4 12.77 4.22 27.58
N ILE A 5 13.29 3.08 28.03
CA ILE A 5 13.92 2.94 29.36
C ILE A 5 15.12 3.88 29.48
N CYS A 6 15.99 3.92 28.47
CA CYS A 6 17.13 4.83 28.46
C CYS A 6 16.68 6.30 28.57
N ARG A 7 15.67 6.69 27.77
CA ARG A 7 15.09 8.04 27.83
C ARG A 7 14.55 8.37 29.21
N ASP A 8 13.80 7.45 29.82
CA ASP A 8 13.18 7.66 31.13
C ASP A 8 14.22 7.71 32.29
N MET A 9 15.43 7.16 32.04
CA MET A 9 16.56 7.18 32.97
C MET A 9 17.62 8.25 32.64
N ASP A 10 17.34 9.13 31.65
CA ASP A 10 18.28 10.15 31.15
C ASP A 10 19.62 9.59 30.66
N ILE A 11 19.59 8.38 30.07
CA ILE A 11 20.76 7.74 29.47
C ILE A 11 20.82 8.10 28.00
N GLU A 12 21.96 8.66 27.58
CA GLU A 12 22.17 9.01 26.17
C GLU A 12 22.20 7.77 25.28
N VAL A 13 21.45 7.84 24.16
CA VAL A 13 21.41 6.77 23.13
C VAL A 13 21.97 7.31 21.82
N ALA A 14 23.06 6.71 21.36
CA ALA A 14 23.67 7.03 20.07
C ALA A 14 23.36 5.96 19.02
N SER A 15 23.06 6.38 17.81
CA SER A 15 22.83 5.50 16.67
C SER A 15 24.11 5.33 15.85
N VAL A 16 24.40 4.08 15.45
CA VAL A 16 25.47 3.78 14.49
C VAL A 16 24.84 3.38 13.15
N PRO A 17 25.05 4.14 12.06
CA PRO A 17 24.53 3.80 10.74
C PRO A 17 25.04 2.45 10.26
N GLY A 18 24.16 1.68 9.59
CA GLY A 18 24.52 0.37 9.09
C GLY A 18 23.66 -0.06 7.88
N PRO A 19 23.97 -1.20 7.26
CA PRO A 19 23.22 -1.74 6.14
C PRO A 19 21.79 -2.07 6.56
N SER A 20 20.86 -1.86 5.62
CA SER A 20 19.43 -2.16 5.81
C SER A 20 18.90 -2.96 4.60
N ALA A 21 18.39 -4.15 4.85
CA ALA A 21 17.80 -4.97 3.80
C ALA A 21 16.58 -4.29 3.13
N ILE A 22 15.81 -3.49 3.90
CA ILE A 22 14.67 -2.71 3.39
C ILE A 22 15.14 -1.73 2.32
N ILE A 23 16.12 -0.88 2.66
CA ILE A 23 16.61 0.17 1.78
C ILE A 23 17.35 -0.44 0.58
N THR A 24 18.12 -1.51 0.79
CA THR A 24 18.78 -2.25 -0.28
C THR A 24 17.75 -2.82 -1.26
N ALA A 25 16.70 -3.48 -0.78
CA ALA A 25 15.63 -4.02 -1.61
C ALA A 25 14.88 -2.92 -2.38
N LEU A 26 14.50 -1.83 -1.71
CA LEU A 26 13.81 -0.70 -2.34
C LEU A 26 14.63 -0.11 -3.48
N SER A 27 15.94 0.13 -3.27
CA SER A 27 16.82 0.77 -4.26
C SER A 27 16.96 -0.02 -5.57
N ILE A 28 16.74 -1.34 -5.53
CA ILE A 28 16.86 -2.23 -6.70
C ILE A 28 15.54 -2.84 -7.14
N SER A 29 14.42 -2.55 -6.45
CA SER A 29 13.11 -3.14 -6.75
C SER A 29 12.51 -2.67 -8.08
N GLY A 30 12.78 -1.42 -8.46
CA GLY A 30 12.13 -0.75 -9.59
C GLY A 30 10.69 -0.33 -9.29
N MET A 31 10.30 -0.29 -8.02
CA MET A 31 9.03 0.27 -7.55
C MET A 31 9.21 1.74 -7.14
N ASP A 32 8.11 2.46 -7.02
CA ASP A 32 8.13 3.80 -6.43
C ASP A 32 8.59 3.71 -4.98
N CYS A 33 9.62 4.43 -4.61
CA CYS A 33 10.22 4.41 -3.27
C CYS A 33 10.18 5.75 -2.56
N ASP A 34 9.51 6.77 -3.13
CA ASP A 34 9.36 8.07 -2.48
C ASP A 34 8.63 7.95 -1.15
N ARG A 35 7.64 7.06 -1.11
CA ARG A 35 6.87 6.77 0.10
C ARG A 35 6.59 5.27 0.19
N PHE A 36 6.93 4.65 1.32
CA PHE A 36 6.71 3.22 1.54
C PHE A 36 6.24 2.93 2.96
N CYS A 37 5.62 1.77 3.14
CA CYS A 37 5.25 1.22 4.44
C CYS A 37 6.03 -0.07 4.68
N PHE A 38 6.74 -0.15 5.80
CA PHE A 38 7.36 -1.38 6.23
C PHE A 38 6.40 -2.14 7.17
N GLU A 39 5.93 -3.28 6.70
CA GLU A 39 4.93 -4.11 7.37
C GLU A 39 5.54 -5.29 8.16
N GLY A 40 6.86 -5.49 8.04
CA GLY A 40 7.57 -6.54 8.74
C GLY A 40 7.23 -7.94 8.23
N PHE A 41 7.13 -8.90 9.16
CA PHE A 41 6.70 -10.27 8.85
C PHE A 41 5.21 -10.45 9.07
N LEU A 42 4.56 -11.10 8.12
CA LEU A 42 3.17 -11.52 8.30
C LEU A 42 3.03 -12.62 9.38
N SER A 43 1.96 -12.55 10.13
CA SER A 43 1.67 -13.51 11.20
C SER A 43 1.50 -14.94 10.66
N THR A 44 2.02 -15.92 11.40
CA THR A 44 1.79 -17.35 11.11
C THR A 44 0.33 -17.75 11.37
N ALA A 45 -0.36 -17.06 12.27
CA ALA A 45 -1.77 -17.28 12.56
C ALA A 45 -2.62 -16.73 11.40
N LYS A 46 -3.39 -17.62 10.74
CA LYS A 46 -4.19 -17.28 9.54
C LYS A 46 -5.06 -16.05 9.75
N LYS A 47 -5.83 -15.99 10.84
CA LYS A 47 -6.76 -14.87 11.11
C LYS A 47 -6.04 -13.51 11.16
N SER A 48 -4.91 -13.42 11.87
CA SER A 48 -4.14 -12.18 12.00
C SER A 48 -3.47 -11.80 10.69
N ARG A 49 -2.98 -12.78 9.91
CA ARG A 49 -2.36 -12.55 8.60
C ARG A 49 -3.37 -12.00 7.61
N ILE A 50 -4.54 -12.62 7.51
CA ILE A 50 -5.62 -12.17 6.62
C ILE A 50 -6.05 -10.74 6.99
N LYS A 51 -6.31 -10.48 8.28
CA LYS A 51 -6.67 -9.14 8.73
C LYS A 51 -5.62 -8.09 8.32
N HIS A 52 -4.33 -8.39 8.48
CA HIS A 52 -3.23 -7.50 8.07
C HIS A 52 -3.25 -7.24 6.55
N LEU A 53 -3.48 -8.27 5.73
CA LEU A 53 -3.59 -8.13 4.28
C LEU A 53 -4.83 -7.31 3.87
N GLU A 54 -5.96 -7.50 4.53
CA GLU A 54 -7.17 -6.69 4.30
C GLU A 54 -6.93 -5.21 4.61
N GLU A 55 -6.28 -4.91 5.74
CA GLU A 55 -5.96 -3.54 6.17
C GLU A 55 -5.00 -2.83 5.20
N THR A 56 -4.10 -3.56 4.55
CA THR A 56 -3.10 -3.01 3.63
C THR A 56 -3.45 -3.17 2.15
N ALA A 57 -4.57 -3.81 1.81
CA ALA A 57 -4.95 -4.09 0.43
C ALA A 57 -5.04 -2.84 -0.46
N ARG A 58 -5.52 -1.73 0.11
CA ARG A 58 -5.67 -0.44 -0.58
C ARG A 58 -4.61 0.61 -0.19
N GLU A 59 -3.50 0.19 0.39
CA GLU A 59 -2.41 1.12 0.71
C GLU A 59 -1.78 1.65 -0.59
N PRO A 60 -1.81 2.98 -0.84
CA PRO A 60 -1.30 3.57 -2.08
C PRO A 60 0.23 3.66 -2.13
N ARG A 61 0.90 3.53 -0.99
CA ARG A 61 2.37 3.53 -0.91
C ARG A 61 2.92 2.15 -1.19
N THR A 62 4.17 2.07 -1.59
CA THR A 62 4.87 0.78 -1.73
C THR A 62 4.92 0.06 -0.39
N LEU A 63 4.53 -1.22 -0.40
CA LEU A 63 4.55 -2.08 0.77
C LEU A 63 5.83 -2.92 0.79
N VAL A 64 6.43 -3.08 1.96
CA VAL A 64 7.65 -3.86 2.17
C VAL A 64 7.42 -4.89 3.26
N PHE A 65 7.60 -6.18 2.91
CA PHE A 65 7.51 -7.28 3.86
C PHE A 65 8.81 -8.07 3.89
N TYR A 66 9.13 -8.64 5.03
CA TYR A 66 10.09 -9.74 5.15
C TYR A 66 9.36 -11.07 5.06
N GLU A 67 9.99 -12.07 4.43
CA GLU A 67 9.43 -13.41 4.43
C GLU A 67 10.49 -14.52 4.44
N ALA A 68 10.16 -15.58 5.17
CA ALA A 68 10.96 -16.79 5.24
C ALA A 68 10.59 -17.73 4.08
N PRO A 69 11.55 -18.53 3.55
CA PRO A 69 11.32 -19.37 2.37
C PRO A 69 10.16 -20.35 2.57
N HIS A 70 10.07 -20.99 3.74
CA HIS A 70 9.03 -21.98 4.03
C HIS A 70 7.61 -21.41 4.14
N LYS A 71 7.44 -20.09 4.15
CA LYS A 71 6.15 -19.40 4.19
C LYS A 71 5.82 -18.70 2.88
N LEU A 72 6.81 -18.46 2.03
CA LEU A 72 6.71 -17.57 0.87
C LEU A 72 5.53 -17.92 -0.03
N LEU A 73 5.40 -19.19 -0.44
CA LEU A 73 4.33 -19.59 -1.37
C LEU A 73 2.95 -19.29 -0.79
N ARG A 74 2.71 -19.68 0.46
CA ARG A 74 1.44 -19.41 1.15
C ARG A 74 1.17 -17.91 1.28
N THR A 75 2.20 -17.11 1.58
CA THR A 75 2.07 -15.65 1.68
C THR A 75 1.71 -15.05 0.33
N LEU A 76 2.33 -15.51 -0.77
CA LEU A 76 2.00 -15.06 -2.12
C LEU A 76 0.58 -15.46 -2.55
N GLU A 77 0.12 -16.66 -2.17
CA GLU A 77 -1.27 -17.10 -2.41
C GLU A 77 -2.29 -16.21 -1.69
N ASP A 78 -2.05 -15.92 -0.40
CA ASP A 78 -2.89 -15.01 0.37
C ASP A 78 -2.82 -13.58 -0.23
N MET A 79 -1.63 -13.09 -0.60
CA MET A 79 -1.49 -11.79 -1.28
C MET A 79 -2.23 -11.73 -2.62
N ARG A 80 -2.23 -12.82 -3.40
CA ARG A 80 -2.99 -12.91 -4.66
C ARG A 80 -4.49 -12.76 -4.43
N GLU A 81 -5.00 -13.35 -3.34
CA GLU A 81 -6.42 -13.27 -2.97
C GLU A 81 -6.82 -11.84 -2.56
N TYR A 82 -5.99 -11.14 -1.77
CA TYR A 82 -6.36 -9.85 -1.17
C TYR A 82 -5.84 -8.62 -1.94
N TYR A 83 -4.73 -8.74 -2.65
CA TYR A 83 -4.13 -7.63 -3.41
C TYR A 83 -4.40 -7.70 -4.91
N GLY A 84 -4.85 -8.87 -5.40
CA GLY A 84 -5.01 -9.16 -6.83
C GLY A 84 -3.75 -9.75 -7.46
N GLY A 85 -3.98 -10.61 -8.45
CA GLY A 85 -2.91 -11.34 -9.15
C GLY A 85 -2.00 -10.45 -9.99
N ASP A 86 -2.53 -9.39 -10.57
CA ASP A 86 -1.83 -8.51 -11.50
C ASP A 86 -0.96 -7.45 -10.81
N ARG A 87 -1.11 -7.30 -9.48
CA ARG A 87 -0.32 -6.33 -8.71
C ARG A 87 1.17 -6.66 -8.81
N ARG A 88 1.97 -5.67 -9.12
CA ARG A 88 3.42 -5.84 -9.31
C ARG A 88 4.12 -6.10 -7.99
N ILE A 89 5.10 -7.01 -8.04
CA ILE A 89 5.93 -7.38 -6.91
C ILE A 89 7.40 -7.53 -7.34
N ALA A 90 8.32 -7.10 -6.51
CA ALA A 90 9.73 -7.47 -6.60
C ALA A 90 10.09 -8.36 -5.41
N LEU A 91 10.60 -9.55 -5.69
CA LEU A 91 11.10 -10.48 -4.68
C LEU A 91 12.63 -10.37 -4.67
N CYS A 92 13.17 -9.79 -3.60
CA CYS A 92 14.61 -9.63 -3.40
C CYS A 92 15.08 -10.76 -2.47
N ARG A 93 15.86 -11.68 -3.01
CA ARG A 93 16.31 -12.87 -2.30
C ARG A 93 17.79 -12.80 -1.98
N GLU A 94 18.19 -13.22 -0.76
CA GLU A 94 19.60 -13.37 -0.36
C GLU A 94 20.46 -12.13 -0.65
N LEU A 95 19.91 -10.94 -0.41
CA LEU A 95 20.59 -9.67 -0.66
C LEU A 95 21.99 -9.63 -0.04
N THR A 96 22.97 -9.16 -0.82
CA THR A 96 24.38 -9.06 -0.48
C THR A 96 25.10 -10.41 -0.26
N LYS A 97 24.43 -11.54 -0.56
CA LYS A 97 25.00 -12.89 -0.48
C LYS A 97 25.30 -13.47 -1.87
N LEU A 98 25.99 -14.60 -1.90
CA LEU A 98 26.42 -15.27 -3.16
C LEU A 98 25.24 -15.61 -4.11
N HIS A 99 24.06 -15.85 -3.56
CA HIS A 99 22.85 -16.23 -4.32
C HIS A 99 21.82 -15.11 -4.36
N GLU A 100 22.28 -13.85 -4.40
CA GLU A 100 21.40 -12.71 -4.58
C GLU A 100 20.61 -12.82 -5.88
N GLU A 101 19.30 -12.62 -5.79
CA GLU A 101 18.40 -12.63 -6.93
C GLU A 101 17.30 -11.58 -6.72
N VAL A 102 16.97 -10.85 -7.78
CA VAL A 102 15.82 -9.92 -7.80
C VAL A 102 14.87 -10.29 -8.92
N VAL A 103 13.70 -10.77 -8.56
CA VAL A 103 12.63 -11.16 -9.50
C VAL A 103 11.56 -10.08 -9.48
N ARG A 104 11.37 -9.39 -10.60
CA ARG A 104 10.32 -8.38 -10.81
C ARG A 104 9.23 -8.99 -11.68
N THR A 105 8.02 -9.07 -11.14
CA THR A 105 6.93 -9.82 -11.76
C THR A 105 5.58 -9.36 -11.22
N THR A 106 4.51 -10.10 -11.44
CA THR A 106 3.22 -9.97 -10.78
C THR A 106 3.06 -11.00 -9.66
N ILE A 107 2.14 -10.77 -8.73
CA ILE A 107 1.88 -11.74 -7.65
C ILE A 107 1.46 -13.09 -8.20
N ALA A 108 0.62 -13.13 -9.25
CA ALA A 108 0.20 -14.39 -9.89
C ALA A 108 1.38 -15.18 -10.44
N GLN A 109 2.27 -14.51 -11.21
CA GLN A 109 3.46 -15.14 -11.77
C GLN A 109 4.45 -15.60 -10.69
N ALA A 110 4.54 -14.84 -9.58
CA ALA A 110 5.35 -15.26 -8.44
C ALA A 110 4.81 -16.55 -7.79
N VAL A 111 3.49 -16.69 -7.66
CA VAL A 111 2.84 -17.93 -7.17
C VAL A 111 3.19 -19.10 -8.09
N GLU A 112 3.03 -18.93 -9.41
CA GLU A 112 3.38 -19.97 -10.39
C GLU A 112 4.85 -20.42 -10.27
N LYS A 113 5.78 -19.45 -10.28
CA LYS A 113 7.22 -19.72 -10.14
C LYS A 113 7.53 -20.56 -8.91
N TYR A 114 7.01 -20.15 -7.74
CA TYR A 114 7.37 -20.80 -6.48
C TYR A 114 6.51 -22.03 -6.15
N THR A 115 5.46 -22.30 -6.92
CA THR A 115 4.78 -23.61 -6.94
C THR A 115 5.66 -24.66 -7.61
N GLU A 116 6.31 -24.32 -8.72
CA GLU A 116 7.19 -25.24 -9.45
C GLU A 116 8.57 -25.39 -8.80
N THR A 117 9.10 -24.28 -8.26
CA THR A 117 10.46 -24.25 -7.69
C THR A 117 10.40 -23.83 -6.22
N PRO A 118 10.62 -24.76 -5.27
CA PRO A 118 10.59 -24.42 -3.85
C PRO A 118 11.56 -23.29 -3.49
N PRO A 119 11.09 -22.24 -2.79
CA PRO A 119 11.92 -21.10 -2.44
C PRO A 119 13.00 -21.47 -1.44
N LYS A 120 14.18 -20.83 -1.58
CA LYS A 120 15.32 -20.97 -0.65
C LYS A 120 15.86 -19.60 -0.30
N GLY A 121 16.39 -19.46 0.91
CA GLY A 121 16.95 -18.21 1.39
C GLY A 121 15.90 -17.24 1.94
N GLU A 122 16.32 -16.06 2.35
CA GLU A 122 15.48 -15.02 2.94
C GLU A 122 15.00 -14.06 1.86
N PHE A 123 13.80 -13.54 2.03
CA PHE A 123 13.15 -12.66 1.05
C PHE A 123 12.77 -11.32 1.66
N VAL A 124 12.96 -10.27 0.84
CA VAL A 124 12.27 -8.99 1.00
C VAL A 124 11.29 -8.85 -0.17
N LEU A 125 10.03 -8.68 0.15
CA LEU A 125 8.95 -8.50 -0.82
C LEU A 125 8.63 -7.00 -0.92
N ILE A 126 8.75 -6.45 -2.11
CA ILE A 126 8.39 -5.05 -2.41
C ILE A 126 7.17 -5.09 -3.32
N ILE A 127 6.05 -4.59 -2.83
CA ILE A 127 4.77 -4.65 -3.56
C ILE A 127 4.36 -3.24 -3.96
N GLU A 128 3.99 -3.08 -5.22
CA GLU A 128 3.50 -1.79 -5.74
C GLU A 128 2.32 -1.29 -4.90
N GLY A 129 2.28 0.01 -4.62
CA GLY A 129 1.14 0.64 -3.98
C GLY A 129 -0.15 0.41 -4.76
N TRP A 130 -1.27 0.31 -4.05
CA TRP A 130 -2.56 0.17 -4.70
C TRP A 130 -2.87 1.39 -5.57
N LYS A 131 -3.39 1.13 -6.77
CA LYS A 131 -3.88 2.14 -7.70
C LYS A 131 -5.31 1.78 -8.08
N PRO A 132 -6.25 2.74 -8.09
CA PRO A 132 -7.57 2.49 -8.65
C PRO A 132 -7.41 1.98 -10.09
N GLN A 133 -8.09 0.91 -10.47
CA GLN A 133 -8.19 0.52 -11.88
C GLN A 133 -9.09 1.51 -12.60
N GLU A 134 -8.84 1.74 -13.89
CA GLU A 134 -9.73 2.58 -14.70
C GLU A 134 -11.17 2.02 -14.62
N GLY A 135 -12.06 2.75 -13.93
CA GLY A 135 -13.45 2.34 -13.66
C GLY A 135 -13.73 1.83 -12.25
N GLU A 136 -12.73 1.52 -11.42
CA GLU A 136 -12.91 1.34 -9.98
C GLU A 136 -12.70 2.69 -9.28
N SER A 137 -13.79 3.32 -8.88
CA SER A 137 -13.72 4.35 -7.85
C SER A 137 -13.35 3.64 -6.52
N ASP A 138 -12.49 4.25 -5.72
CA ASP A 138 -12.20 3.82 -4.34
C ASP A 138 -13.42 3.91 -3.39
N GLY A 139 -14.61 3.93 -3.97
CA GLY A 139 -15.87 4.23 -3.29
C GLY A 139 -16.09 5.73 -3.10
N THR A 140 -15.12 6.56 -3.45
CA THR A 140 -15.28 8.01 -3.52
C THR A 140 -15.85 8.33 -4.90
N PRO A 141 -17.05 8.89 -5.03
CA PRO A 141 -17.61 9.30 -6.30
C PRO A 141 -16.63 10.22 -7.05
N SER A 142 -16.62 10.13 -8.37
CA SER A 142 -15.84 11.05 -9.19
C SER A 142 -16.25 12.51 -8.92
N ILE A 143 -15.38 13.45 -9.23
CA ILE A 143 -15.75 14.88 -9.14
C ILE A 143 -17.03 15.14 -9.93
N ASP A 144 -17.20 14.48 -11.09
CA ASP A 144 -18.42 14.59 -11.91
C ASP A 144 -19.67 14.07 -11.21
N ASP A 145 -19.57 12.97 -10.45
CA ASP A 145 -20.70 12.44 -9.68
C ASP A 145 -21.04 13.34 -8.48
N MET A 146 -20.01 13.91 -7.86
CA MET A 146 -20.21 14.91 -6.81
C MET A 146 -20.85 16.19 -7.35
N LEU A 147 -20.49 16.61 -8.57
CA LEU A 147 -21.08 17.76 -9.25
C LEU A 147 -22.55 17.50 -9.62
N LYS A 148 -22.91 16.29 -10.05
CA LYS A 148 -24.32 15.89 -10.26
C LYS A 148 -25.12 15.96 -8.95
N GLU A 149 -24.53 15.54 -7.83
CA GLU A 149 -25.18 15.65 -6.51
C GLU A 149 -25.37 17.12 -6.09
N VAL A 150 -24.35 17.97 -6.32
CA VAL A 150 -24.46 19.43 -6.09
C VAL A 150 -25.56 20.03 -6.95
N ALA A 151 -25.65 19.66 -8.24
CA ALA A 151 -26.69 20.14 -9.17
C ALA A 151 -28.09 19.71 -8.67
N ALA A 152 -28.27 18.46 -8.30
CA ALA A 152 -29.53 17.95 -7.77
C ALA A 152 -30.00 18.70 -6.48
N LEU A 153 -29.05 19.01 -5.59
CA LEU A 153 -29.32 19.78 -4.38
C LEU A 153 -29.69 21.24 -4.70
N THR A 154 -29.11 21.83 -5.73
CA THR A 154 -29.39 23.20 -6.18
C THR A 154 -30.73 23.30 -6.89
N GLU A 155 -31.06 22.33 -7.73
CA GLU A 155 -32.40 22.21 -8.36
C GLU A 155 -33.50 22.02 -7.31
N GLY A 156 -33.20 21.36 -6.19
CA GLY A 156 -34.06 21.25 -5.03
C GLY A 156 -34.20 22.54 -4.19
N GLY A 157 -33.66 23.67 -4.66
CA GLY A 157 -33.78 24.98 -4.02
C GLY A 157 -32.72 25.31 -2.98
N LYS A 158 -31.66 24.48 -2.85
CA LYS A 158 -30.56 24.74 -1.92
C LYS A 158 -29.56 25.72 -2.55
N PRO A 159 -29.07 26.75 -1.82
CA PRO A 159 -28.00 27.62 -2.33
C PRO A 159 -26.76 26.81 -2.69
N MET A 160 -26.13 27.10 -3.82
CA MET A 160 -24.93 26.38 -4.33
C MET A 160 -23.81 26.26 -3.28
N SER A 161 -23.57 27.34 -2.53
CA SER A 161 -22.56 27.33 -1.47
C SER A 161 -22.85 26.33 -0.34
N SER A 162 -24.12 26.07 -0.07
CA SER A 162 -24.57 25.09 0.92
C SER A 162 -24.56 23.68 0.38
N ALA A 163 -24.98 23.48 -0.87
CA ALA A 163 -24.91 22.21 -1.57
C ALA A 163 -23.44 21.69 -1.68
N VAL A 164 -22.54 22.57 -2.13
CA VAL A 164 -21.08 22.26 -2.19
C VAL A 164 -20.51 21.94 -0.81
N LYS A 165 -20.89 22.68 0.23
CA LYS A 165 -20.41 22.42 1.60
C LYS A 165 -20.86 21.04 2.11
N GLU A 166 -22.10 20.69 1.85
CA GLU A 166 -22.68 19.41 2.27
C GLU A 166 -22.05 18.23 1.53
N THR A 167 -21.96 18.31 0.20
CA THR A 167 -21.32 17.28 -0.63
C THR A 167 -19.83 17.13 -0.29
N ALA A 168 -19.09 18.23 -0.13
CA ALA A 168 -17.70 18.19 0.26
C ALA A 168 -17.49 17.54 1.65
N ALA A 169 -18.36 17.82 2.60
CA ALA A 169 -18.31 17.20 3.94
C ALA A 169 -18.64 15.71 3.91
N LYS A 170 -19.61 15.31 3.09
CA LYS A 170 -20.03 13.91 2.91
C LYS A 170 -18.89 13.04 2.36
N TYR A 171 -18.10 13.57 1.43
CA TYR A 171 -17.04 12.83 0.76
C TYR A 171 -15.62 13.18 1.24
N GLY A 172 -15.49 14.01 2.28
CA GLY A 172 -14.19 14.33 2.90
C GLY A 172 -13.23 15.12 2.01
N ILE A 173 -13.74 15.84 1.00
CA ILE A 173 -12.92 16.61 0.06
C ILE A 173 -12.90 18.11 0.39
N SER A 174 -11.94 18.83 -0.21
CA SER A 174 -11.85 20.29 -0.04
C SER A 174 -13.06 20.99 -0.66
N LYS A 175 -13.81 21.75 0.16
CA LYS A 175 -14.90 22.62 -0.30
C LYS A 175 -14.46 23.53 -1.45
N ASN A 176 -13.24 24.10 -1.37
CA ASN A 176 -12.75 25.01 -2.38
C ASN A 176 -12.46 24.32 -3.72
N ALA A 177 -12.00 23.07 -3.69
CA ALA A 177 -11.77 22.29 -4.90
C ALA A 177 -13.12 21.98 -5.61
N LEU A 178 -14.12 21.49 -4.86
CA LEU A 178 -15.41 21.18 -5.41
C LEU A 178 -16.15 22.44 -5.90
N TYR A 179 -15.97 23.56 -5.20
CA TYR A 179 -16.59 24.84 -5.61
C TYR A 179 -16.05 25.37 -6.93
N ARG A 180 -14.71 25.29 -7.14
CA ARG A 180 -14.10 25.65 -8.43
C ARG A 180 -14.61 24.78 -9.56
N ALA A 181 -14.62 23.46 -9.37
CA ALA A 181 -15.13 22.53 -10.38
C ALA A 181 -16.62 22.78 -10.71
N ALA A 182 -17.43 23.21 -9.73
CA ALA A 182 -18.83 23.55 -9.95
C ALA A 182 -19.03 24.89 -10.70
N GLN A 183 -18.10 25.84 -10.59
CA GLN A 183 -18.12 27.10 -11.34
C GLN A 183 -17.69 26.94 -12.80
N ASP A 184 -16.79 25.99 -13.10
CA ASP A 184 -16.31 25.74 -14.47
C ASP A 184 -17.37 25.08 -15.36
N LEU A 185 -18.49 24.60 -14.79
CA LEU A 185 -19.63 23.98 -15.49
C LEU A 185 -20.80 24.96 -15.74
N THR A 186 -20.72 26.18 -15.24
CA THR A 186 -21.80 27.20 -15.38
C THR A 186 -21.40 28.29 -16.37
#